data_4dd55fd276568f51c8bc38e4c8465b28
#
_entry.id   4dd55fd276568f51c8bc38e4c8465b28
#
_cell.length_a   1.000
_cell.length_b   1.000
_cell.length_c   1.000
_cell.angle_alpha   90.00
_cell.angle_beta   90.00
_cell.angle_gamma   90.00
#
_symmetry.space_group_name_H-M   'P 1'
#
loop_
_entity.id
_entity.type
_entity.pdbx_description
1 polymer ?
#
loop_
_entity_poly.entity_id
_entity_poly.type
_entity_poly.pdbx_seq_one_letter_code
_entity_poly.pdbx_strand_id
1 'polypeptide(L)'
;MPGGEALERSITMSSPELDQSQLPASPPPSRRTALAVCLVLMALGSVVWFNYYLKVKQDVMKGRLPKKQSVEKDPGLFVDVNGKERRLEEVKGKVIVLSYLYTTCPRGCAGVADAMKRLQDEFGSDPRFQLISVSLYPEHDRPELLKSWTETKGFKGENWWFLTTKNGTEAEGNEVRKWMMNTFKISVQRKPEEQIRENPADVWDHSLVMVMIDHHGSVRTPTDNDYFWHPFHAAFDDSWYPRPIGEDVKKVLEEAAKGE
;
A
#
# COMPACT_ATOMS: atom_id res chain seq x y z
N MET A 1 -20.57 77.37 11.11
CA MET A 1 -19.19 77.77 10.70
C MET A 1 -18.36 76.56 10.42
N PRO A 2 -17.54 76.66 9.39
CA PRO A 2 -17.46 75.66 8.30
C PRO A 2 -16.36 74.63 8.57
N GLY A 3 -16.45 73.37 8.11
CA GLY A 3 -16.07 73.05 6.74
C GLY A 3 -14.65 72.50 6.75
N GLY A 4 -14.46 71.29 6.39
CA GLY A 4 -13.16 70.68 6.21
C GLY A 4 -13.29 69.30 5.56
N GLU A 5 -13.72 69.30 4.26
CA GLU A 5 -13.59 68.12 3.42
C GLU A 5 -12.11 67.87 3.08
N ALA A 6 -11.58 66.76 3.53
CA ALA A 6 -10.28 66.24 3.06
C ALA A 6 -10.54 65.23 1.95
N LEU A 7 -10.20 65.64 0.71
CA LEU A 7 -10.17 64.78 -0.47
C LEU A 7 -9.01 63.76 -0.33
N GLU A 8 -9.30 62.49 -0.03
CA GLU A 8 -8.39 61.40 -0.27
C GLU A 8 -8.38 61.03 -1.77
N ARG A 9 -7.34 61.44 -2.46
CA ARG A 9 -7.03 60.94 -3.80
C ARG A 9 -6.39 59.54 -3.69
N SER A 10 -7.19 58.53 -3.92
CA SER A 10 -6.72 57.17 -4.15
C SER A 10 -5.98 57.12 -5.49
N ILE A 11 -4.65 56.98 -5.44
CA ILE A 11 -3.83 56.72 -6.61
C ILE A 11 -3.85 55.20 -6.85
N THR A 12 -4.75 54.75 -7.71
CA THR A 12 -4.70 53.39 -8.25
C THR A 12 -3.60 53.33 -9.30
N MET A 13 -2.45 52.79 -8.91
CA MET A 13 -1.40 52.37 -9.85
C MET A 13 -1.91 51.09 -10.54
N SER A 14 -2.47 51.22 -11.73
CA SER A 14 -2.71 50.10 -12.62
C SER A 14 -1.36 49.61 -13.18
N SER A 15 -0.92 48.41 -12.81
CA SER A 15 0.19 47.74 -13.48
C SER A 15 -0.19 47.55 -14.96
N PRO A 16 0.71 47.82 -15.91
CA PRO A 16 0.44 47.52 -17.31
C PRO A 16 0.31 46.02 -17.51
N GLU A 17 -0.88 45.59 -17.84
CA GLU A 17 -1.16 44.24 -18.29
C GLU A 17 -0.41 44.02 -19.61
N LEU A 18 0.65 43.19 -19.59
CA LEU A 18 1.41 42.81 -20.79
C LEU A 18 0.46 42.03 -21.71
N ASP A 19 0.04 42.69 -22.78
CA ASP A 19 -0.74 42.05 -23.85
C ASP A 19 0.06 40.94 -24.50
N GLN A 20 -0.24 39.69 -24.13
CA GLN A 20 0.41 38.49 -24.69
C GLN A 20 0.05 38.22 -26.16
N SER A 21 -0.89 38.97 -26.74
CA SER A 21 -1.28 38.86 -28.14
C SER A 21 -0.24 39.42 -29.13
N GLN A 22 0.74 40.16 -28.65
CA GLN A 22 1.78 40.80 -29.49
C GLN A 22 3.09 40.02 -29.60
N LEU A 23 3.20 38.83 -29.01
CA LEU A 23 4.39 37.99 -29.23
C LEU A 23 4.31 37.38 -30.64
N PRO A 24 5.26 37.64 -31.54
CA PRO A 24 5.26 37.03 -32.86
C PRO A 24 5.33 35.53 -32.69
N ALA A 25 4.35 34.81 -33.26
CA ALA A 25 4.36 33.37 -33.29
C ALA A 25 5.67 32.89 -33.94
N SER A 26 6.46 32.10 -33.21
CA SER A 26 7.69 31.50 -33.74
C SER A 26 7.34 30.69 -35.00
N PRO A 27 8.09 30.85 -36.10
CA PRO A 27 7.81 30.08 -37.30
C PRO A 27 7.90 28.58 -37.01
N PRO A 28 7.00 27.76 -37.60
CA PRO A 28 7.03 26.31 -37.38
C PRO A 28 8.40 25.74 -37.81
N PRO A 29 8.92 24.76 -37.06
CA PRO A 29 10.22 24.18 -37.37
C PRO A 29 10.23 23.58 -38.79
N SER A 30 11.37 23.70 -39.48
CA SER A 30 11.48 23.10 -40.80
C SER A 30 11.27 21.57 -40.71
N ARG A 31 10.78 20.94 -41.78
CA ARG A 31 10.59 19.47 -41.83
C ARG A 31 11.86 18.72 -41.41
N ARG A 32 13.03 19.22 -41.81
CA ARG A 32 14.35 18.64 -41.44
C ARG A 32 14.65 18.77 -39.96
N THR A 33 14.35 19.92 -39.36
CA THR A 33 14.51 20.14 -37.91
C THR A 33 13.55 19.26 -37.10
N ALA A 34 12.26 19.17 -37.52
CA ALA A 34 11.31 18.29 -36.89
C ALA A 34 11.74 16.81 -36.95
N LEU A 35 12.21 16.35 -38.12
CA LEU A 35 12.71 14.98 -38.28
C LEU A 35 13.94 14.71 -37.39
N ALA A 36 14.89 15.65 -37.33
CA ALA A 36 16.06 15.52 -36.46
C ALA A 36 15.68 15.43 -34.98
N VAL A 37 14.75 16.26 -34.52
CA VAL A 37 14.24 16.21 -33.13
C VAL A 37 13.56 14.86 -32.85
N CYS A 38 12.71 14.36 -33.77
CA CYS A 38 12.09 13.04 -33.62
C CYS A 38 13.11 11.92 -33.52
N LEU A 39 14.16 11.93 -34.37
CA LEU A 39 15.22 10.93 -34.33
C LEU A 39 16.01 10.96 -33.02
N VAL A 40 16.31 12.15 -32.50
CA VAL A 40 16.99 12.31 -31.19
C VAL A 40 16.11 11.78 -30.06
N LEU A 41 14.82 12.12 -30.04
CA LEU A 41 13.88 11.62 -29.04
C LEU A 41 13.72 10.09 -29.10
N MET A 42 13.65 9.52 -30.30
CA MET A 42 13.61 8.06 -30.47
C MET A 42 14.89 7.39 -29.98
N ALA A 43 16.06 7.97 -30.29
CA ALA A 43 17.34 7.44 -29.81
C ALA A 43 17.43 7.49 -28.26
N LEU A 44 17.06 8.61 -27.65
CA LEU A 44 17.01 8.73 -26.18
C LEU A 44 16.03 7.75 -25.57
N GLY A 45 14.84 7.64 -26.12
CA GLY A 45 13.84 6.66 -25.70
C GLY A 45 14.33 5.21 -25.80
N SER A 46 15.04 4.87 -26.87
CA SER A 46 15.65 3.54 -27.07
C SER A 46 16.71 3.23 -26.01
N VAL A 47 17.56 4.21 -25.66
CA VAL A 47 18.59 4.04 -24.61
C VAL A 47 17.92 3.82 -23.24
N VAL A 48 16.90 4.60 -22.91
CA VAL A 48 16.17 4.45 -21.64
C VAL A 48 15.49 3.07 -21.59
N TRP A 49 14.80 2.68 -22.68
CA TRP A 49 14.13 1.39 -22.78
C TRP A 49 15.12 0.23 -22.68
N PHE A 50 16.27 0.30 -23.35
CA PHE A 50 17.28 -0.75 -23.32
C PHE A 50 17.90 -0.91 -21.93
N ASN A 51 18.21 0.19 -21.24
CA ASN A 51 18.70 0.12 -19.86
C ASN A 51 17.64 -0.48 -18.91
N TYR A 52 16.38 -0.10 -19.07
CA TYR A 52 15.27 -0.70 -18.32
C TYR A 52 15.18 -2.21 -18.58
N TYR A 53 15.21 -2.61 -19.86
CA TYR A 53 15.18 -4.02 -20.25
C TYR A 53 16.34 -4.83 -19.66
N LEU A 54 17.56 -4.30 -19.70
CA LEU A 54 18.71 -4.96 -19.09
C LEU A 54 18.57 -5.12 -17.59
N LYS A 55 18.05 -4.11 -16.90
CA LYS A 55 17.79 -4.16 -15.46
C LYS A 55 16.75 -5.23 -15.11
N VAL A 56 15.61 -5.24 -15.80
CA VAL A 56 14.56 -6.26 -15.61
C VAL A 56 15.12 -7.67 -15.87
N LYS A 57 15.88 -7.85 -16.96
CA LYS A 57 16.51 -9.13 -17.27
C LYS A 57 17.49 -9.58 -16.17
N GLN A 58 18.28 -8.67 -15.61
CA GLN A 58 19.19 -8.97 -14.52
C GLN A 58 18.43 -9.37 -13.24
N ASP A 59 17.35 -8.67 -12.90
CA ASP A 59 16.54 -8.97 -11.73
C ASP A 59 15.86 -10.35 -11.86
N VAL A 60 15.33 -10.66 -13.04
CA VAL A 60 14.77 -12.01 -13.35
C VAL A 60 15.85 -13.09 -13.25
N MET A 61 17.05 -12.86 -13.81
CA MET A 61 18.15 -13.82 -13.73
C MET A 61 18.65 -14.04 -12.30
N LYS A 62 18.56 -13.03 -11.43
CA LYS A 62 18.89 -13.15 -10.00
C LYS A 62 17.74 -13.78 -9.20
N GLY A 63 16.63 -14.13 -9.83
CA GLY A 63 15.44 -14.67 -9.17
C GLY A 63 14.77 -13.69 -8.20
N ARG A 64 14.98 -12.39 -8.41
CA ARG A 64 14.35 -11.33 -7.59
C ARG A 64 12.86 -11.25 -7.88
N LEU A 65 12.11 -11.00 -6.83
CA LEU A 65 10.67 -10.74 -6.96
C LEU A 65 10.43 -9.37 -7.58
N PRO A 66 9.48 -9.24 -8.51
CA PRO A 66 9.11 -7.94 -9.07
C PRO A 66 8.68 -6.94 -8.01
N LYS A 67 9.09 -5.69 -8.17
CA LYS A 67 8.56 -4.55 -7.43
C LYS A 67 7.33 -4.03 -8.18
N LYS A 68 6.17 -4.00 -7.53
CA LYS A 68 4.92 -3.55 -8.15
C LYS A 68 4.71 -2.05 -7.95
N GLN A 69 4.60 -1.61 -6.71
CA GLN A 69 4.44 -0.19 -6.36
C GLN A 69 4.97 0.08 -4.95
N SER A 70 5.23 1.34 -4.65
CA SER A 70 5.51 1.76 -3.27
C SER A 70 4.22 1.83 -2.46
N VAL A 71 4.32 1.46 -1.18
CA VAL A 71 3.20 1.57 -0.25
C VAL A 71 2.88 3.04 0.00
N GLU A 72 1.62 3.42 -0.20
CA GLU A 72 1.14 4.75 0.14
C GLU A 72 1.19 4.96 1.66
N LYS A 73 1.37 6.21 2.08
CA LYS A 73 1.33 6.56 3.49
C LYS A 73 0.04 6.07 4.13
N ASP A 74 0.15 5.42 5.30
CA ASP A 74 -1.02 4.96 6.04
C ASP A 74 -1.90 6.14 6.52
N PRO A 75 -3.21 5.92 6.74
CA PRO A 75 -4.13 6.99 7.13
C PRO A 75 -3.84 7.58 8.52
N GLY A 76 -2.93 6.97 9.27
CA GLY A 76 -2.53 7.47 10.56
C GLY A 76 -3.53 7.29 11.68
N LEU A 77 -4.41 6.33 11.53
CA LEU A 77 -5.54 6.09 12.44
C LEU A 77 -5.35 4.84 13.31
N PHE A 78 -4.23 4.12 13.16
CA PHE A 78 -4.07 2.81 13.76
C PHE A 78 -3.69 2.84 15.23
N VAL A 79 -4.30 1.92 15.97
CA VAL A 79 -3.89 1.50 17.32
C VAL A 79 -3.75 -0.03 17.36
N ASP A 80 -2.84 -0.52 18.18
CA ASP A 80 -2.69 -1.96 18.43
C ASP A 80 -3.66 -2.48 19.52
N VAL A 81 -3.59 -3.77 19.79
CA VAL A 81 -4.43 -4.45 20.80
C VAL A 81 -4.26 -3.90 22.24
N ASN A 82 -3.24 -3.10 22.51
CA ASN A 82 -3.02 -2.44 23.79
C ASN A 82 -3.39 -0.94 23.75
N GLY A 83 -4.01 -0.49 22.65
CA GLY A 83 -4.40 0.91 22.44
C GLY A 83 -3.23 1.84 22.10
N LYS A 84 -2.03 1.31 21.85
CA LYS A 84 -0.87 2.11 21.45
C LYS A 84 -1.03 2.53 19.99
N GLU A 85 -0.88 3.83 19.73
CA GLU A 85 -0.84 4.34 18.35
C GLU A 85 0.32 3.72 17.57
N ARG A 86 0.05 3.32 16.33
CA ARG A 86 1.01 2.69 15.43
C ARG A 86 1.00 3.35 14.06
N ARG A 87 2.18 3.41 13.45
CA ARG A 87 2.41 3.90 12.10
C ARG A 87 3.25 2.91 11.34
N LEU A 88 2.99 2.74 10.04
CA LEU A 88 3.84 1.89 9.20
C LEU A 88 5.27 2.43 9.11
N GLU A 89 5.47 3.73 9.29
CA GLU A 89 6.80 4.33 9.36
C GLU A 89 7.68 3.78 10.50
N GLU A 90 7.08 3.27 11.60
CA GLU A 90 7.83 2.67 12.73
C GLU A 90 8.56 1.38 12.32
N VAL A 91 8.08 0.72 11.27
CA VAL A 91 8.65 -0.54 10.75
C VAL A 91 9.32 -0.36 9.40
N LYS A 92 9.58 0.89 9.01
CA LYS A 92 10.34 1.20 7.80
C LYS A 92 11.73 0.56 7.86
N GLY A 93 12.16 -0.01 6.75
CA GLY A 93 13.44 -0.76 6.68
C GLY A 93 13.29 -2.25 7.00
N LYS A 94 12.11 -2.70 7.41
CA LYS A 94 11.82 -4.13 7.59
C LYS A 94 11.13 -4.73 6.37
N VAL A 95 11.22 -6.05 6.25
CA VAL A 95 10.37 -6.86 5.37
C VAL A 95 9.07 -7.13 6.11
N ILE A 96 7.96 -6.73 5.52
CA ILE A 96 6.65 -6.79 6.16
C ILE A 96 5.77 -7.76 5.38
N VAL A 97 5.08 -8.66 6.09
CA VAL A 97 3.91 -9.36 5.53
C VAL A 97 2.67 -8.80 6.21
N LEU A 98 1.80 -8.20 5.40
CA LEU A 98 0.56 -7.59 5.84
C LEU A 98 -0.62 -8.44 5.39
N SER A 99 -1.56 -8.66 6.31
CA SER A 99 -2.87 -9.24 6.04
C SER A 99 -3.97 -8.34 6.59
N TYR A 100 -5.20 -8.67 6.26
CA TYR A 100 -6.36 -8.04 6.86
C TYR A 100 -7.36 -9.11 7.26
N LEU A 101 -8.11 -8.80 8.30
CA LEU A 101 -9.06 -9.70 8.91
C LEU A 101 -10.22 -8.91 9.55
N TYR A 102 -11.23 -9.62 10.01
CA TYR A 102 -12.12 -9.16 11.07
C TYR A 102 -12.54 -10.36 11.93
N THR A 103 -12.75 -10.12 13.23
CA THR A 103 -12.83 -11.19 14.23
C THR A 103 -14.05 -12.11 14.05
N THR A 104 -15.14 -11.59 13.48
CA THR A 104 -16.37 -12.34 13.24
C THR A 104 -16.42 -13.01 11.87
N CYS A 105 -15.37 -12.89 11.05
CA CYS A 105 -15.34 -13.47 9.70
C CYS A 105 -15.56 -15.00 9.71
N PRO A 106 -16.62 -15.50 9.08
CA PRO A 106 -16.90 -16.94 9.07
C PRO A 106 -16.16 -17.70 7.97
N ARG A 107 -15.48 -17.00 7.06
CA ARG A 107 -15.03 -17.60 5.81
C ARG A 107 -13.56 -18.01 5.75
N GLY A 108 -12.67 -17.39 6.46
CA GLY A 108 -11.26 -17.74 6.27
C GLY A 108 -10.24 -16.80 6.88
N CYS A 109 -10.64 -15.73 7.56
CA CYS A 109 -9.70 -14.86 8.28
C CYS A 109 -8.85 -15.65 9.28
N ALA A 110 -9.42 -16.67 9.92
CA ALA A 110 -8.67 -17.57 10.79
C ALA A 110 -7.58 -18.33 10.02
N GLY A 111 -7.88 -18.81 8.80
CA GLY A 111 -6.88 -19.48 7.95
C GLY A 111 -5.76 -18.54 7.52
N VAL A 112 -6.08 -17.27 7.19
CA VAL A 112 -5.05 -16.25 6.92
C VAL A 112 -4.18 -16.03 8.16
N ALA A 113 -4.78 -15.92 9.34
CA ALA A 113 -4.02 -15.76 10.59
C ALA A 113 -3.15 -16.99 10.90
N ASP A 114 -3.62 -18.20 10.62
CA ASP A 114 -2.81 -19.43 10.76
C ASP A 114 -1.64 -19.45 9.78
N ALA A 115 -1.82 -18.95 8.55
CA ALA A 115 -0.74 -18.76 7.59
C ALA A 115 0.31 -17.75 8.10
N MET A 116 -0.15 -16.62 8.62
CA MET A 116 0.71 -15.61 9.25
C MET A 116 1.46 -16.17 10.46
N LYS A 117 0.80 -17.04 11.25
CA LYS A 117 1.44 -17.72 12.38
C LYS A 117 2.62 -18.59 11.96
N ARG A 118 2.50 -19.32 10.84
CA ARG A 118 3.62 -20.10 10.30
C ARG A 118 4.80 -19.21 9.91
N LEU A 119 4.53 -18.05 9.28
CA LEU A 119 5.58 -17.09 8.98
C LEU A 119 6.21 -16.51 10.25
N GLN A 120 5.42 -16.29 11.31
CA GLN A 120 5.96 -15.89 12.61
C GLN A 120 6.89 -16.95 13.22
N ASP A 121 6.48 -18.21 13.14
CA ASP A 121 7.27 -19.31 13.70
C ASP A 121 8.61 -19.48 12.95
N GLU A 122 8.64 -19.20 11.65
CA GLU A 122 9.83 -19.33 10.82
C GLU A 122 10.74 -18.09 10.87
N PHE A 123 10.17 -16.88 10.76
CA PHE A 123 10.93 -15.64 10.62
C PHE A 123 10.83 -14.69 11.81
N GLY A 124 10.03 -15.02 12.81
CA GLY A 124 9.72 -14.09 13.91
C GLY A 124 10.93 -13.71 14.78
N SER A 125 12.01 -14.48 14.75
CA SER A 125 13.26 -14.13 15.43
C SER A 125 14.15 -13.15 14.65
N ASP A 126 13.87 -12.90 13.36
CA ASP A 126 14.63 -11.94 12.55
C ASP A 126 14.14 -10.51 12.86
N PRO A 127 15.00 -9.63 13.38
CA PRO A 127 14.61 -8.26 13.71
C PRO A 127 14.21 -7.42 12.49
N ARG A 128 14.57 -7.88 11.28
CA ARG A 128 14.20 -7.24 10.01
C ARG A 128 12.83 -7.67 9.51
N PHE A 129 12.16 -8.60 10.17
CA PHE A 129 10.86 -9.12 9.78
C PHE A 129 9.74 -8.57 10.66
N GLN A 130 8.59 -8.29 10.08
CA GLN A 130 7.41 -7.77 10.78
C GLN A 130 6.13 -8.32 10.16
N LEU A 131 5.21 -8.75 11.00
CA LEU A 131 3.84 -9.10 10.62
C LEU A 131 2.87 -8.00 11.02
N ILE A 132 1.88 -7.74 10.17
CA ILE A 132 0.82 -6.77 10.43
C ILE A 132 -0.51 -7.35 9.96
N SER A 133 -1.50 -7.38 10.84
CA SER A 133 -2.89 -7.70 10.51
C SER A 133 -3.78 -6.51 10.83
N VAL A 134 -4.48 -5.99 9.82
CA VAL A 134 -5.34 -4.81 9.93
C VAL A 134 -6.79 -5.23 9.93
N SER A 135 -7.59 -4.75 10.87
CA SER A 135 -9.03 -5.01 10.87
C SER A 135 -9.73 -4.27 9.74
N LEU A 136 -10.57 -5.01 8.99
CA LEU A 136 -11.51 -4.45 8.00
C LEU A 136 -12.78 -3.91 8.64
N TYR A 137 -13.03 -4.26 9.90
CA TYR A 137 -14.25 -3.91 10.63
C TYR A 137 -13.90 -3.23 11.97
N PRO A 138 -13.15 -2.10 11.94
CA PRO A 138 -12.71 -1.44 13.16
C PRO A 138 -13.86 -0.90 14.01
N GLU A 139 -15.05 -0.73 13.44
CA GLU A 139 -16.27 -0.37 14.16
C GLU A 139 -16.66 -1.44 15.19
N HIS A 140 -16.38 -2.69 14.88
CA HIS A 140 -16.61 -3.85 15.75
C HIS A 140 -15.33 -4.29 16.46
N ASP A 141 -14.24 -4.42 15.75
CA ASP A 141 -12.97 -4.96 16.22
C ASP A 141 -12.19 -3.91 17.03
N ARG A 142 -12.67 -3.64 18.24
CA ARG A 142 -11.99 -2.72 19.17
C ARG A 142 -10.74 -3.40 19.76
N PRO A 143 -9.78 -2.62 20.31
CA PRO A 143 -8.54 -3.16 20.87
C PRO A 143 -8.73 -4.34 21.81
N GLU A 144 -9.71 -4.23 22.72
CA GLU A 144 -9.99 -5.26 23.71
C GLU A 144 -10.49 -6.57 23.08
N LEU A 145 -11.36 -6.46 22.07
CA LEU A 145 -11.87 -7.62 21.33
C LEU A 145 -10.77 -8.28 20.50
N LEU A 146 -9.96 -7.50 19.77
CA LEU A 146 -8.81 -8.02 19.05
C LEU A 146 -7.81 -8.70 19.99
N LYS A 147 -7.56 -8.12 21.15
CA LYS A 147 -6.69 -8.70 22.17
C LYS A 147 -7.19 -10.06 22.64
N SER A 148 -8.46 -10.12 23.04
CA SER A 148 -9.10 -11.39 23.46
C SER A 148 -9.06 -12.43 22.33
N TRP A 149 -9.33 -12.01 21.10
CA TRP A 149 -9.30 -12.90 19.94
C TRP A 149 -7.89 -13.45 19.67
N THR A 150 -6.85 -12.60 19.72
CA THR A 150 -5.46 -13.03 19.51
C THR A 150 -4.96 -13.95 20.62
N GLU A 151 -5.33 -13.68 21.88
CA GLU A 151 -5.01 -14.52 23.04
C GLU A 151 -5.67 -15.91 22.91
N THR A 152 -6.94 -15.95 22.54
CA THR A 152 -7.68 -17.21 22.33
C THR A 152 -7.05 -18.06 21.23
N LYS A 153 -6.50 -17.43 20.19
CA LYS A 153 -5.82 -18.11 19.09
C LYS A 153 -4.35 -18.43 19.38
N GLY A 154 -3.81 -17.97 20.51
CA GLY A 154 -2.41 -18.16 20.88
C GLY A 154 -1.42 -17.40 20.01
N PHE A 155 -1.84 -16.30 19.37
CA PHE A 155 -0.97 -15.44 18.59
C PHE A 155 -0.11 -14.55 19.51
N LYS A 156 1.17 -14.43 19.21
CA LYS A 156 2.13 -13.65 20.00
C LYS A 156 2.40 -12.31 19.30
N GLY A 157 2.40 -11.21 20.07
CA GLY A 157 2.37 -9.86 19.52
C GLY A 157 3.71 -9.14 19.35
N GLU A 158 4.88 -9.72 19.69
CA GLU A 158 6.12 -8.95 19.71
C GLU A 158 6.53 -8.42 18.33
N ASN A 159 6.48 -9.28 17.30
CA ASN A 159 6.73 -8.90 15.90
C ASN A 159 5.50 -9.05 15.01
N TRP A 160 4.32 -9.12 15.59
CA TRP A 160 3.06 -9.19 14.89
C TRP A 160 2.06 -8.19 15.47
N TRP A 161 1.78 -7.15 14.71
CA TRP A 161 0.81 -6.14 15.10
C TRP A 161 -0.57 -6.50 14.60
N PHE A 162 -1.54 -6.46 15.50
CA PHE A 162 -2.95 -6.50 15.17
C PHE A 162 -3.50 -5.09 15.34
N LEU A 163 -3.94 -4.49 14.25
CA LEU A 163 -4.29 -3.07 14.18
C LEU A 163 -5.78 -2.88 13.95
N THR A 164 -6.34 -1.93 14.66
CA THR A 164 -7.67 -1.36 14.44
C THR A 164 -7.58 0.16 14.45
N THR A 165 -8.72 0.88 14.34
CA THR A 165 -8.70 2.34 14.39
C THR A 165 -8.91 2.85 15.82
N LYS A 166 -8.43 4.07 16.09
CA LYS A 166 -8.44 4.68 17.42
C LYS A 166 -9.85 4.86 17.97
N ASN A 167 -10.77 5.41 17.18
CA ASN A 167 -12.13 5.70 17.65
C ASN A 167 -13.16 4.66 17.22
N GLY A 168 -12.87 3.81 16.23
CA GLY A 168 -13.78 2.80 15.71
C GLY A 168 -15.01 3.38 15.03
N THR A 169 -14.86 4.53 14.41
CA THR A 169 -15.96 5.16 13.66
C THR A 169 -16.03 4.58 12.24
N GLU A 170 -17.22 4.61 11.66
CA GLU A 170 -17.43 4.20 10.27
C GLU A 170 -16.56 5.02 9.29
N ALA A 171 -16.37 6.30 9.57
CA ALA A 171 -15.51 7.17 8.77
C ALA A 171 -14.06 6.67 8.77
N GLU A 172 -13.49 6.35 9.94
CA GLU A 172 -12.14 5.78 10.04
C GLU A 172 -12.06 4.42 9.35
N GLY A 173 -13.08 3.57 9.52
CA GLY A 173 -13.14 2.27 8.85
C GLY A 173 -13.16 2.40 7.32
N ASN A 174 -13.92 3.37 6.79
CA ASN A 174 -13.97 3.65 5.36
C ASN A 174 -12.62 4.16 4.84
N GLU A 175 -11.89 4.99 5.59
CA GLU A 175 -10.55 5.44 5.21
C GLU A 175 -9.54 4.30 5.18
N VAL A 176 -9.56 3.41 6.17
CA VAL A 176 -8.70 2.22 6.19
C VAL A 176 -9.00 1.32 5.01
N ARG A 177 -10.26 0.98 4.75
CA ARG A 177 -10.66 0.14 3.62
C ARG A 177 -10.25 0.77 2.28
N LYS A 178 -10.47 2.07 2.10
CA LYS A 178 -10.06 2.81 0.90
C LYS A 178 -8.55 2.80 0.71
N TRP A 179 -7.78 3.01 1.77
CA TRP A 179 -6.31 2.94 1.73
C TRP A 179 -5.85 1.55 1.30
N MET A 180 -6.41 0.49 1.86
CA MET A 180 -6.07 -0.88 1.51
C MET A 180 -6.40 -1.20 0.04
N MET A 181 -7.59 -0.80 -0.43
CA MET A 181 -7.99 -0.98 -1.84
C MET A 181 -7.07 -0.23 -2.80
N ASN A 182 -6.72 1.01 -2.48
CA ASN A 182 -5.88 1.83 -3.35
C ASN A 182 -4.43 1.36 -3.37
N THR A 183 -3.87 1.04 -2.20
CA THR A 183 -2.46 0.67 -2.04
C THR A 183 -2.19 -0.77 -2.47
N PHE A 184 -3.07 -1.71 -2.13
CA PHE A 184 -2.80 -3.14 -2.35
C PHE A 184 -3.69 -3.78 -3.43
N LYS A 185 -4.57 -3.00 -4.05
CA LYS A 185 -5.50 -3.45 -5.11
C LYS A 185 -6.36 -4.65 -4.68
N ILE A 186 -6.68 -4.73 -3.40
CA ILE A 186 -7.57 -5.74 -2.84
C ILE A 186 -9.03 -5.32 -3.02
N SER A 187 -9.92 -6.28 -3.11
CA SER A 187 -11.36 -6.01 -3.10
C SER A 187 -11.90 -6.09 -1.68
N VAL A 188 -12.62 -5.05 -1.25
CA VAL A 188 -13.36 -5.01 0.01
C VAL A 188 -14.71 -4.37 -0.27
N GLN A 189 -15.80 -5.11 -0.05
CA GLN A 189 -17.15 -4.63 -0.26
C GLN A 189 -18.05 -5.01 0.93
N ARG A 190 -18.89 -4.06 1.37
CA ARG A 190 -19.92 -4.36 2.34
C ARG A 190 -21.00 -5.20 1.66
N LYS A 191 -21.41 -6.26 2.30
CA LYS A 191 -22.47 -7.12 1.78
C LYS A 191 -23.82 -6.42 1.82
N PRO A 192 -24.78 -6.83 0.95
CA PRO A 192 -26.16 -6.39 1.02
C PRO A 192 -26.79 -6.68 2.39
N GLU A 193 -27.66 -5.78 2.86
CA GLU A 193 -28.29 -5.91 4.16
C GLU A 193 -29.11 -7.21 4.34
N GLU A 194 -29.62 -7.79 3.26
CA GLU A 194 -30.29 -9.09 3.30
C GLU A 194 -29.35 -10.20 3.75
N GLN A 195 -28.14 -10.26 3.15
CA GLN A 195 -27.13 -11.25 3.51
C GLN A 195 -26.59 -11.04 4.93
N ILE A 196 -26.44 -9.77 5.36
CA ILE A 196 -26.02 -9.45 6.71
C ILE A 196 -27.09 -9.87 7.73
N ARG A 197 -28.38 -9.71 7.40
CA ARG A 197 -29.49 -10.20 8.27
C ARG A 197 -29.50 -11.73 8.41
N GLU A 198 -29.15 -12.45 7.34
CA GLU A 198 -29.04 -13.91 7.38
C GLU A 198 -27.83 -14.37 8.19
N ASN A 199 -26.71 -13.66 8.06
CA ASN A 199 -25.49 -13.93 8.80
C ASN A 199 -24.83 -12.63 9.29
N PRO A 200 -25.18 -12.13 10.49
CA PRO A 200 -24.66 -10.89 11.04
C PRO A 200 -23.14 -10.88 11.26
N ALA A 201 -22.50 -12.05 11.29
CA ALA A 201 -21.07 -12.19 11.41
C ALA A 201 -20.33 -11.94 10.08
N ASP A 202 -21.02 -12.07 8.94
CA ASP A 202 -20.44 -12.04 7.59
C ASP A 202 -20.73 -10.70 6.88
N VAL A 203 -20.16 -9.61 7.41
CA VAL A 203 -20.45 -8.23 6.98
C VAL A 203 -19.72 -7.83 5.70
N TRP A 204 -18.50 -8.33 5.52
CA TRP A 204 -17.61 -7.89 4.45
C TRP A 204 -17.26 -9.01 3.49
N ASP A 205 -17.39 -8.74 2.19
CA ASP A 205 -16.81 -9.57 1.15
C ASP A 205 -15.42 -9.05 0.83
N HIS A 206 -14.40 -9.91 0.94
CA HIS A 206 -13.01 -9.53 0.77
C HIS A 206 -12.15 -10.71 0.30
N SER A 207 -11.03 -10.39 -0.34
CA SER A 207 -10.04 -11.40 -0.73
C SER A 207 -9.32 -11.95 0.51
N LEU A 208 -8.94 -13.23 0.48
CA LEU A 208 -8.13 -13.87 1.53
C LEU A 208 -6.67 -13.92 1.07
N VAL A 209 -5.92 -12.87 1.37
CA VAL A 209 -4.58 -12.68 0.80
C VAL A 209 -3.61 -12.06 1.80
N MET A 210 -2.33 -12.20 1.49
CA MET A 210 -1.22 -11.57 2.20
C MET A 210 -0.46 -10.66 1.22
N VAL A 211 0.00 -9.53 1.69
CA VAL A 211 0.81 -8.57 0.93
C VAL A 211 2.22 -8.56 1.50
N MET A 212 3.22 -8.78 0.66
CA MET A 212 4.62 -8.68 1.07
C MET A 212 5.19 -7.32 0.65
N ILE A 213 5.86 -6.66 1.58
CA ILE A 213 6.45 -5.33 1.41
C ILE A 213 7.94 -5.45 1.75
N ASP A 214 8.81 -4.99 0.86
CA ASP A 214 10.25 -5.01 1.09
C ASP A 214 10.72 -3.85 2.00
N HIS A 215 11.98 -3.92 2.42
CA HIS A 215 12.62 -2.93 3.28
C HIS A 215 12.70 -1.52 2.67
N HIS A 216 12.45 -1.36 1.37
CA HIS A 216 12.30 -0.07 0.70
C HIS A 216 10.85 0.43 0.67
N GLY A 217 9.89 -0.35 1.19
CA GLY A 217 8.47 -0.03 1.16
C GLY A 217 7.79 -0.32 -0.18
N SER A 218 8.33 -1.25 -0.97
CA SER A 218 7.72 -1.67 -2.24
C SER A 218 6.99 -2.99 -2.08
N VAL A 219 5.79 -3.09 -2.65
CA VAL A 219 5.06 -4.35 -2.72
C VAL A 219 5.78 -5.32 -3.65
N ARG A 220 5.98 -6.55 -3.18
CA ARG A 220 6.68 -7.63 -3.89
C ARG A 220 5.76 -8.81 -4.11
N THR A 221 5.78 -9.37 -5.31
CA THR A 221 4.97 -10.54 -5.68
C THR A 221 5.79 -11.50 -6.54
N PRO A 222 5.40 -12.77 -6.68
CA PRO A 222 6.02 -13.69 -7.62
C PRO A 222 6.03 -13.16 -9.07
N THR A 223 7.04 -13.55 -9.84
CA THR A 223 7.28 -13.06 -11.21
C THR A 223 6.15 -13.36 -12.20
N ASP A 224 5.46 -14.45 -11.99
CA ASP A 224 4.39 -14.98 -12.83
C ASP A 224 3.00 -14.52 -12.41
N ASN A 225 2.92 -13.61 -11.42
CA ASN A 225 1.68 -13.14 -10.86
C ASN A 225 1.50 -11.63 -11.09
N ASP A 226 0.44 -11.27 -11.80
CA ASP A 226 0.05 -9.87 -12.01
C ASP A 226 -0.62 -9.23 -10.79
N TYR A 227 -0.93 -10.03 -9.77
CA TYR A 227 -1.54 -9.54 -8.54
C TYR A 227 -0.54 -8.80 -7.64
N PHE A 228 -1.08 -8.00 -6.72
CA PHE A 228 -0.32 -7.25 -5.71
C PHE A 228 -0.16 -8.04 -4.39
N TRP A 229 -0.55 -9.30 -4.36
CA TRP A 229 -0.69 -10.08 -3.14
C TRP A 229 -0.44 -11.58 -3.36
N HIS A 230 -0.21 -12.29 -2.26
CA HIS A 230 -0.11 -13.74 -2.20
C HIS A 230 -1.41 -14.32 -1.63
N PRO A 231 -2.02 -15.31 -2.24
CA PRO A 231 -3.16 -15.99 -1.63
C PRO A 231 -2.75 -16.72 -0.34
N PHE A 232 -3.65 -16.80 0.64
CA PHE A 232 -3.31 -17.38 1.95
C PHE A 232 -2.88 -18.85 1.86
N HIS A 233 -3.43 -19.60 0.93
CA HIS A 233 -3.06 -21.01 0.71
C HIS A 233 -1.61 -21.19 0.23
N ALA A 234 -0.95 -20.17 -0.29
CA ALA A 234 0.48 -20.21 -0.60
C ALA A 234 1.38 -20.52 0.62
N ALA A 235 0.84 -20.43 1.83
CA ALA A 235 1.55 -20.83 3.04
C ALA A 235 1.39 -22.31 3.39
N PHE A 236 0.49 -23.03 2.74
CA PHE A 236 0.11 -24.40 3.11
C PHE A 236 0.46 -25.45 2.05
N ASP A 237 0.38 -25.10 0.78
CA ASP A 237 0.40 -26.08 -0.32
C ASP A 237 1.01 -25.45 -1.58
N ASP A 238 1.95 -26.18 -2.19
CA ASP A 238 2.63 -25.80 -3.43
C ASP A 238 1.83 -26.21 -4.67
N SER A 239 0.80 -27.04 -4.53
CA SER A 239 0.09 -27.65 -5.66
C SER A 239 -0.67 -26.64 -6.52
N TRP A 240 -0.93 -25.48 -5.98
CA TRP A 240 -1.78 -24.45 -6.58
C TRP A 240 -1.06 -23.12 -6.85
N TYR A 241 0.06 -22.92 -6.20
CA TYR A 241 0.87 -21.71 -6.30
C TYR A 241 2.31 -22.11 -6.58
N PRO A 242 3.06 -21.36 -7.39
CA PRO A 242 4.37 -21.81 -7.87
C PRO A 242 5.38 -22.05 -6.75
N ARG A 243 5.16 -21.46 -5.58
CA ARG A 243 6.00 -21.70 -4.39
C ARG A 243 5.39 -21.13 -3.12
N PRO A 244 5.79 -21.64 -1.94
CA PRO A 244 5.37 -21.09 -0.65
C PRO A 244 5.81 -19.65 -0.47
N ILE A 245 4.96 -18.82 0.16
CA ILE A 245 5.31 -17.43 0.49
C ILE A 245 6.57 -17.32 1.36
N GLY A 246 6.86 -18.32 2.20
CA GLY A 246 8.07 -18.38 3.02
C GLY A 246 9.37 -18.28 2.22
N GLU A 247 9.43 -18.94 1.05
CA GLU A 247 10.58 -18.81 0.15
C GLU A 247 10.77 -17.39 -0.37
N ASP A 248 9.67 -16.71 -0.68
CA ASP A 248 9.70 -15.34 -1.14
C ASP A 248 10.11 -14.37 -0.03
N VAL A 249 9.62 -14.56 1.19
CA VAL A 249 10.05 -13.81 2.39
C VAL A 249 11.55 -13.98 2.62
N LYS A 250 12.05 -15.21 2.55
CA LYS A 250 13.48 -15.51 2.70
C LYS A 250 14.33 -14.74 1.68
N LYS A 251 13.95 -14.76 0.41
CA LYS A 251 14.65 -14.01 -0.65
C LYS A 251 14.69 -12.51 -0.38
N VAL A 252 13.58 -11.92 0.01
CA VAL A 252 13.50 -10.48 0.29
C VAL A 252 14.29 -10.11 1.56
N LEU A 253 14.35 -11.00 2.57
CA LEU A 253 15.21 -10.81 3.73
C LEU A 253 16.71 -10.92 3.37
N GLU A 254 17.07 -11.79 2.44
CA GLU A 254 18.45 -11.88 1.92
C GLU A 254 18.85 -10.64 1.12
N GLU A 255 17.93 -10.08 0.30
CA GLU A 255 18.13 -8.79 -0.38
C GLU A 255 18.34 -7.67 0.63
N ALA A 256 17.49 -7.59 1.66
CA ALA A 256 17.62 -6.60 2.73
C ALA A 256 18.96 -6.71 3.50
N ALA A 257 19.46 -7.91 3.71
CA ALA A 257 20.77 -8.14 4.35
C ALA A 257 21.94 -7.62 3.52
N LYS A 258 21.80 -7.58 2.19
CA LYS A 258 22.83 -7.11 1.25
C LYS A 258 22.71 -5.61 0.94
N GLY A 259 21.66 -4.94 1.43
CA GLY A 259 21.36 -3.54 1.12
C GLY A 259 20.94 -3.32 -0.36
N GLU A 260 20.33 -4.33 -0.99
CA GLU A 260 19.97 -4.34 -2.41
C GLU A 260 18.56 -3.83 -2.71
#